data_2992c05eb8dd4ac66528129b23aeb8c1
#
_entry.id   2992c05eb8dd4ac66528129b23aeb8c1
#
_cell.length_a   1.000
_cell.length_b   1.000
_cell.length_c   1.000
_cell.angle_alpha   90.00
_cell.angle_beta   90.00
_cell.angle_gamma   90.00
#
_symmetry.space_group_name_H-M   'P 1'
#
loop_
_entity.id
_entity.type
_entity.pdbx_description
1 polymer ?
#
loop_
_entity_poly.entity_id
_entity_poly.type
_entity_poly.pdbx_seq_one_letter_code
_entity_poly.pdbx_strand_id
1 'polypeptide(L)'
;MKTKWSGEKIVVSYIRPEDLDDICKMLEKETVCRWLFFGPNTPEATTAYFVPLIESVSAALLDEKIPEAPVFTIRSKESGEFAGQCAILPVEYFPGSYLIGYQIDDKYHAIGFGTEACEFLVYYAFTFTDAYRLNGDTAEGNTASRKIMERCGFELEGRRRKYWYSRGDCHDQLLYGLLKESVDSSFFSDLKKKWD
;
A
#
# COMPACT_ATOMS: atom_id res chain seq x y z
N MET A 1 1.55 -12.10 18.46
CA MET A 1 0.81 -11.36 17.41
C MET A 1 1.22 -11.90 16.03
N LYS A 2 0.28 -11.97 15.05
CA LYS A 2 0.59 -12.36 13.66
C LYS A 2 1.39 -11.26 12.97
N THR A 3 2.50 -11.60 12.34
CA THR A 3 3.40 -10.63 11.68
C THR A 3 3.62 -10.92 10.20
N LYS A 4 3.00 -12.01 9.70
CA LYS A 4 3.14 -12.47 8.32
C LYS A 4 1.83 -13.10 7.83
N TRP A 5 1.45 -12.79 6.59
CA TRP A 5 0.24 -13.26 5.92
C TRP A 5 0.60 -13.84 4.56
N SER A 6 -0.10 -14.92 4.17
CA SER A 6 0.16 -15.60 2.90
C SER A 6 -1.10 -15.63 2.06
N GLY A 7 -1.10 -14.89 0.98
CA GLY A 7 -2.16 -14.88 -0.01
C GLY A 7 -2.01 -15.98 -1.07
N GLU A 8 -2.57 -15.75 -2.25
CA GLU A 8 -2.46 -16.67 -3.38
C GLU A 8 -1.10 -16.55 -4.08
N LYS A 9 -0.68 -15.31 -4.38
CA LYS A 9 0.54 -14.99 -5.14
C LYS A 9 1.62 -14.32 -4.31
N ILE A 10 1.21 -13.62 -3.23
CA ILE A 10 2.12 -12.82 -2.42
C ILE A 10 2.14 -13.30 -0.97
N VAL A 11 3.26 -13.00 -0.33
CA VAL A 11 3.42 -13.06 1.11
C VAL A 11 3.69 -11.64 1.59
N VAL A 12 2.92 -11.21 2.60
CA VAL A 12 3.04 -9.88 3.20
C VAL A 12 3.54 -10.02 4.63
N SER A 13 4.50 -9.21 5.02
CA SER A 13 5.00 -9.13 6.40
C SER A 13 5.26 -7.67 6.76
N TYR A 14 5.26 -7.35 8.05
CA TYR A 14 5.73 -6.03 8.45
C TYR A 14 7.14 -5.78 7.92
N ILE A 15 7.40 -4.51 7.57
CA ILE A 15 8.71 -4.05 7.11
C ILE A 15 9.78 -4.29 8.16
N ARG A 16 11.00 -4.64 7.71
CA ARG A 16 12.17 -4.90 8.56
C ARG A 16 13.41 -4.20 8.01
N PRO A 17 14.46 -4.01 8.83
CA PRO A 17 15.69 -3.37 8.37
C PRO A 17 16.31 -4.02 7.13
N GLU A 18 16.25 -5.35 7.02
CA GLU A 18 16.78 -6.09 5.88
C GLU A 18 16.03 -5.86 4.56
N ASP A 19 14.83 -5.27 4.60
CA ASP A 19 14.04 -4.97 3.39
C ASP A 19 14.45 -3.64 2.73
N LEU A 20 15.22 -2.80 3.43
CA LEU A 20 15.54 -1.43 3.00
C LEU A 20 16.30 -1.36 1.67
N ASP A 21 17.27 -2.24 1.46
CA ASP A 21 18.05 -2.29 0.21
C ASP A 21 17.17 -2.61 -1.01
N ASP A 22 16.22 -3.54 -0.85
CA ASP A 22 15.28 -3.90 -1.91
C ASP A 22 14.32 -2.75 -2.23
N ILE A 23 13.86 -2.03 -1.21
CA ILE A 23 13.02 -0.84 -1.35
C ILE A 23 13.78 0.27 -2.08
N CYS A 24 15.05 0.53 -1.72
CA CYS A 24 15.89 1.50 -2.41
C CYS A 24 15.99 1.16 -3.91
N LYS A 25 16.39 -0.07 -4.25
CA LYS A 25 16.50 -0.53 -5.64
C LYS A 25 15.19 -0.41 -6.41
N MET A 26 14.05 -0.66 -5.77
CA MET A 26 12.73 -0.53 -6.40
C MET A 26 12.41 0.94 -6.70
N LEU A 27 12.63 1.85 -5.75
CA LEU A 27 12.28 3.27 -5.86
C LEU A 27 13.29 4.10 -6.68
N GLU A 28 14.42 3.53 -7.09
CA GLU A 28 15.31 4.10 -8.10
C GLU A 28 14.78 3.90 -9.53
N LYS A 29 13.80 3.00 -9.73
CA LYS A 29 13.29 2.65 -11.06
C LYS A 29 12.27 3.67 -11.57
N GLU A 30 12.52 4.26 -12.73
CA GLU A 30 11.59 5.16 -13.42
C GLU A 30 10.24 4.49 -13.71
N THR A 31 10.28 3.19 -14.07
CA THR A 31 9.07 2.39 -14.36
C THR A 31 8.14 2.27 -13.16
N VAL A 32 8.69 2.08 -11.97
CA VAL A 32 7.94 2.01 -10.70
C VAL A 32 7.41 3.37 -10.31
N CYS A 33 8.27 4.41 -10.42
CA CYS A 33 7.95 5.77 -9.98
C CYS A 33 7.09 6.56 -10.97
N ARG A 34 6.83 6.03 -12.16
CA ARG A 34 6.16 6.74 -13.26
C ARG A 34 4.90 7.52 -12.85
N TRP A 35 4.08 6.96 -11.98
CA TRP A 35 2.81 7.54 -11.56
C TRP A 35 2.82 8.03 -10.09
N LEU A 36 3.98 8.03 -9.46
CA LEU A 36 4.15 8.59 -8.13
C LEU A 36 4.44 10.10 -8.24
N PHE A 37 3.98 10.88 -7.26
CA PHE A 37 4.31 12.30 -7.17
C PHE A 37 5.75 12.56 -6.71
N PHE A 38 6.48 11.50 -6.35
CA PHE A 38 7.88 11.51 -5.94
C PHE A 38 8.70 10.50 -6.78
N GLY A 39 10.02 10.54 -6.61
CA GLY A 39 10.95 9.61 -7.26
C GLY A 39 11.16 9.86 -8.78
N PRO A 40 12.07 9.11 -9.42
CA PRO A 40 12.96 8.15 -8.78
C PRO A 40 13.75 8.75 -7.62
N ASN A 41 13.86 8.01 -6.53
CA ASN A 41 14.56 8.47 -5.34
C ASN A 41 16.01 7.99 -5.35
N THR A 42 16.92 8.78 -4.73
CA THR A 42 18.23 8.26 -4.38
C THR A 42 18.12 7.30 -3.19
N PRO A 43 19.09 6.37 -3.01
CA PRO A 43 19.12 5.51 -1.83
C PRO A 43 19.07 6.29 -0.51
N GLU A 44 19.75 7.45 -0.44
CA GLU A 44 19.77 8.30 0.75
C GLU A 44 18.38 8.86 1.05
N ALA A 45 17.64 9.33 0.04
CA ALA A 45 16.29 9.86 0.22
C ALA A 45 15.31 8.76 0.66
N THR A 46 15.41 7.56 0.07
CA THR A 46 14.62 6.39 0.47
C THR A 46 14.95 5.98 1.90
N THR A 47 16.23 5.89 2.24
CA THR A 47 16.69 5.54 3.60
C THR A 47 16.18 6.54 4.64
N ALA A 48 16.30 7.84 4.37
CA ALA A 48 15.84 8.88 5.28
C ALA A 48 14.33 8.81 5.56
N TYR A 49 13.54 8.36 4.59
CA TYR A 49 12.09 8.19 4.74
C TYR A 49 11.72 6.88 5.46
N PHE A 50 12.34 5.75 5.07
CA PHE A 50 11.91 4.43 5.56
C PHE A 50 12.52 4.04 6.92
N VAL A 51 13.72 4.51 7.29
CA VAL A 51 14.35 4.14 8.57
C VAL A 51 13.47 4.51 9.77
N PRO A 52 12.92 5.73 9.90
CA PRO A 52 12.03 6.07 11.02
C PRO A 52 10.75 5.20 11.05
N LEU A 53 10.21 4.82 9.88
CA LEU A 53 9.05 3.94 9.79
C LEU A 53 9.38 2.52 10.25
N ILE A 54 10.53 1.98 9.85
CA ILE A 54 11.02 0.66 10.26
C ILE A 54 11.22 0.62 11.78
N GLU A 55 11.83 1.67 12.34
CA GLU A 55 12.05 1.79 13.79
C GLU A 55 10.71 1.85 14.55
N SER A 56 9.76 2.65 14.07
CA SER A 56 8.43 2.77 14.68
C SER A 56 7.66 1.44 14.63
N VAL A 57 7.67 0.76 13.48
CA VAL A 57 7.04 -0.56 13.32
C VAL A 57 7.71 -1.57 14.25
N SER A 58 9.05 -1.62 14.29
CA SER A 58 9.81 -2.55 15.13
C SER A 58 9.52 -2.34 16.61
N ALA A 59 9.47 -1.09 17.08
CA ALA A 59 9.15 -0.75 18.46
C ALA A 59 7.73 -1.22 18.85
N ALA A 60 6.73 -0.98 17.98
CA ALA A 60 5.37 -1.43 18.23
C ALA A 60 5.28 -2.97 18.33
N LEU A 61 6.00 -3.69 17.45
CA LEU A 61 6.02 -5.15 17.46
C LEU A 61 6.69 -5.73 18.71
N LEU A 62 7.75 -5.08 19.23
CA LEU A 62 8.38 -5.47 20.48
C LEU A 62 7.43 -5.31 21.68
N ASP A 63 6.58 -4.30 21.65
CA ASP A 63 5.52 -4.07 22.65
C ASP A 63 4.27 -4.93 22.41
N GLU A 64 4.28 -5.84 21.44
CA GLU A 64 3.12 -6.64 21.00
C GLU A 64 1.90 -5.80 20.59
N LYS A 65 2.14 -4.57 20.10
CA LYS A 65 1.11 -3.64 19.63
C LYS A 65 1.04 -3.61 18.09
N ILE A 66 -0.13 -3.27 17.58
CA ILE A 66 -0.30 -2.93 16.17
C ILE A 66 0.36 -1.57 15.92
N PRO A 67 1.26 -1.46 14.93
CA PRO A 67 1.85 -0.17 14.58
C PRO A 67 0.77 0.86 14.20
N GLU A 68 0.96 2.12 14.58
CA GLU A 68 0.04 3.21 14.24
C GLU A 68 -0.01 3.45 12.71
N ALA A 69 1.14 3.39 12.07
CA ALA A 69 1.31 3.50 10.62
C ALA A 69 1.95 2.20 10.08
N PRO A 70 1.16 1.13 9.88
CA PRO A 70 1.71 -0.16 9.45
C PRO A 70 2.29 -0.07 8.04
N VAL A 71 3.56 -0.42 7.91
CA VAL A 71 4.25 -0.59 6.63
C VAL A 71 4.63 -2.06 6.46
N PHE A 72 4.45 -2.56 5.24
CA PHE A 72 4.63 -3.97 4.93
C PHE A 72 5.53 -4.15 3.71
N THR A 73 6.29 -5.24 3.72
CA THR A 73 7.01 -5.77 2.57
C THR A 73 6.19 -6.85 1.89
N ILE A 74 6.17 -6.81 0.58
CA ILE A 74 5.52 -7.80 -0.29
C ILE A 74 6.61 -8.66 -0.94
N ARG A 75 6.45 -9.98 -0.85
CA ARG A 75 7.33 -10.95 -1.52
C ARG A 75 6.51 -11.89 -2.39
N SER A 76 7.09 -12.32 -3.50
CA SER A 76 6.50 -13.38 -4.32
C SER A 76 6.38 -14.67 -3.51
N LYS A 77 5.20 -15.28 -3.47
CA LYS A 77 5.00 -16.57 -2.78
C LYS A 77 5.77 -17.71 -3.45
N GLU A 78 5.92 -17.64 -4.75
CA GLU A 78 6.59 -18.65 -5.56
C GLU A 78 8.11 -18.60 -5.38
N SER A 79 8.73 -17.40 -5.55
CA SER A 79 10.19 -17.27 -5.54
C SER A 79 10.77 -16.80 -4.19
N GLY A 80 9.94 -16.23 -3.30
CA GLY A 80 10.41 -15.57 -2.08
C GLY A 80 11.07 -14.21 -2.29
N GLU A 81 11.26 -13.78 -3.55
CA GLU A 81 11.91 -12.51 -3.88
C GLU A 81 11.03 -11.32 -3.49
N PHE A 82 11.69 -10.20 -3.19
CA PHE A 82 11.02 -8.91 -2.97
C PHE A 82 10.20 -8.53 -4.20
N ALA A 83 8.97 -8.11 -3.99
CA ALA A 83 8.02 -7.75 -5.04
C ALA A 83 7.39 -6.37 -4.85
N GLY A 84 7.62 -5.73 -3.70
CA GLY A 84 7.08 -4.41 -3.43
C GLY A 84 6.87 -4.11 -1.96
N GLN A 85 6.18 -3.01 -1.71
CA GLN A 85 5.78 -2.60 -0.37
C GLN A 85 4.36 -2.03 -0.38
N CYS A 86 3.69 -2.06 0.77
CA CYS A 86 2.41 -1.38 0.96
C CYS A 86 2.27 -0.84 2.39
N ALA A 87 1.36 0.10 2.59
CA ALA A 87 1.20 0.78 3.87
C ALA A 87 -0.23 1.22 4.12
N ILE A 88 -0.54 1.39 5.40
CA ILE A 88 -1.75 2.04 5.90
C ILE A 88 -1.29 3.19 6.80
N LEU A 89 -1.64 4.41 6.43
CA LEU A 89 -1.22 5.62 7.12
C LEU A 89 -2.44 6.32 7.73
N PRO A 90 -2.41 6.68 9.02
CA PRO A 90 -3.52 7.43 9.62
C PRO A 90 -3.66 8.80 8.95
N VAL A 91 -4.91 9.22 8.74
CA VAL A 91 -5.19 10.58 8.27
C VAL A 91 -5.19 11.50 9.47
N GLU A 92 -4.32 12.51 9.44
CA GLU A 92 -4.17 13.48 10.52
C GLU A 92 -5.52 14.12 10.87
N TYR A 93 -5.82 14.25 12.15
CA TYR A 93 -7.08 14.79 12.71
C TYR A 93 -8.36 13.99 12.47
N PHE A 94 -8.30 12.82 11.77
CA PHE A 94 -9.47 11.99 11.50
C PHE A 94 -9.27 10.55 11.96
N PRO A 95 -9.38 10.27 13.28
CA PRO A 95 -9.21 8.91 13.83
C PRO A 95 -10.10 7.89 13.12
N GLY A 96 -9.57 6.73 12.80
CA GLY A 96 -10.28 5.68 12.07
C GLY A 96 -10.38 5.90 10.55
N SER A 97 -9.83 7.01 10.02
CA SER A 97 -9.66 7.24 8.59
C SER A 97 -8.20 7.01 8.20
N TYR A 98 -7.94 6.16 7.21
CA TYR A 98 -6.60 5.80 6.79
C TYR A 98 -6.40 6.00 5.29
N LEU A 99 -5.19 6.37 4.89
CA LEU A 99 -4.72 6.37 3.51
C LEU A 99 -3.99 5.05 3.24
N ILE A 100 -4.32 4.39 2.14
CA ILE A 100 -3.58 3.22 1.68
C ILE A 100 -2.59 3.59 0.58
N GLY A 101 -1.46 2.87 0.55
CA GLY A 101 -0.47 2.99 -0.53
C GLY A 101 0.15 1.64 -0.83
N TYR A 102 0.46 1.40 -2.10
CA TYR A 102 1.21 0.22 -2.55
C TYR A 102 2.08 0.55 -3.75
N GLN A 103 3.29 0.04 -3.76
CA GLN A 103 4.20 0.07 -4.89
C GLN A 103 4.68 -1.35 -5.17
N ILE A 104 4.55 -1.78 -6.41
CA ILE A 104 4.95 -3.11 -6.88
C ILE A 104 6.16 -2.94 -7.80
N ASP A 105 7.17 -3.76 -7.60
CA ASP A 105 8.33 -3.82 -8.48
C ASP A 105 7.89 -4.15 -9.91
N ASP A 106 8.48 -3.49 -10.90
CA ASP A 106 8.10 -3.61 -12.31
C ASP A 106 8.14 -5.04 -12.85
N LYS A 107 9.02 -5.90 -12.31
CA LYS A 107 9.08 -7.34 -12.59
C LYS A 107 7.74 -8.05 -12.34
N TYR A 108 6.92 -7.52 -11.43
CA TYR A 108 5.65 -8.10 -10.99
C TYR A 108 4.42 -7.30 -11.42
N HIS A 109 4.58 -6.38 -12.38
CA HIS A 109 3.45 -5.64 -12.94
C HIS A 109 2.51 -6.55 -13.75
N ALA A 110 1.24 -6.21 -13.78
CA ALA A 110 0.18 -6.84 -14.59
C ALA A 110 -0.12 -8.33 -14.31
N ILE A 111 0.44 -8.93 -13.26
CA ILE A 111 0.20 -10.33 -12.88
C ILE A 111 -0.63 -10.50 -11.60
N GLY A 112 -1.24 -9.40 -11.11
CA GLY A 112 -2.21 -9.41 -10.02
C GLY A 112 -1.64 -9.08 -8.64
N PHE A 113 -0.34 -8.86 -8.48
CA PHE A 113 0.30 -8.55 -7.19
C PHE A 113 -0.27 -7.27 -6.57
N GLY A 114 -0.47 -6.21 -7.36
CA GLY A 114 -1.06 -4.96 -6.85
C GLY A 114 -2.50 -5.12 -6.37
N THR A 115 -3.30 -5.95 -7.05
CA THR A 115 -4.66 -6.25 -6.60
C THR A 115 -4.63 -6.97 -5.26
N GLU A 116 -3.82 -8.01 -5.14
CA GLU A 116 -3.73 -8.78 -3.91
C GLU A 116 -3.13 -7.96 -2.74
N ALA A 117 -2.22 -7.02 -3.03
CA ALA A 117 -1.73 -6.06 -2.04
C ALA A 117 -2.84 -5.12 -1.54
N CYS A 118 -3.68 -4.59 -2.45
CA CYS A 118 -4.81 -3.75 -2.08
C CYS A 118 -5.86 -4.54 -1.26
N GLU A 119 -6.19 -5.76 -1.67
CA GLU A 119 -7.04 -6.68 -0.92
C GLU A 119 -6.51 -6.93 0.51
N PHE A 120 -5.20 -7.15 0.64
CA PHE A 120 -4.56 -7.29 1.96
C PHE A 120 -4.74 -6.04 2.81
N LEU A 121 -4.55 -4.83 2.24
CA LEU A 121 -4.72 -3.58 2.98
C LEU A 121 -6.16 -3.40 3.47
N VAL A 122 -7.16 -3.74 2.64
CA VAL A 122 -8.58 -3.73 3.04
C VAL A 122 -8.84 -4.71 4.17
N TYR A 123 -8.37 -5.97 4.02
CA TYR A 123 -8.48 -6.98 5.06
C TYR A 123 -7.83 -6.54 6.37
N TYR A 124 -6.58 -6.09 6.29
CA TYR A 124 -5.81 -5.70 7.48
C TYR A 124 -6.45 -4.52 8.21
N ALA A 125 -6.79 -3.45 7.50
CA ALA A 125 -7.36 -2.26 8.10
C ALA A 125 -8.67 -2.56 8.83
N PHE A 126 -9.60 -3.24 8.17
CA PHE A 126 -10.92 -3.50 8.76
C PHE A 126 -10.95 -4.65 9.77
N THR A 127 -9.86 -5.44 9.88
CA THR A 127 -9.73 -6.53 10.85
C THR A 127 -8.94 -6.11 12.09
N PHE A 128 -7.83 -5.39 11.92
CA PHE A 128 -6.85 -5.15 12.99
C PHE A 128 -6.79 -3.72 13.49
N THR A 129 -7.48 -2.77 12.84
CA THR A 129 -7.50 -1.37 13.26
C THR A 129 -8.94 -0.90 13.54
N ASP A 130 -9.08 0.33 14.02
CA ASP A 130 -10.36 1.02 14.21
C ASP A 130 -10.92 1.63 12.91
N ALA A 131 -10.38 1.27 11.75
CA ALA A 131 -10.75 1.85 10.48
C ALA A 131 -12.26 1.77 10.21
N TYR A 132 -12.89 2.92 9.99
CA TYR A 132 -14.21 3.02 9.40
C TYR A 132 -14.16 3.40 7.93
N ARG A 133 -13.01 3.96 7.48
CA ARG A 133 -12.80 4.45 6.13
C ARG A 133 -11.36 4.23 5.65
N LEU A 134 -11.23 3.82 4.40
CA LEU A 134 -9.97 3.83 3.66
C LEU A 134 -10.03 4.86 2.54
N ASN A 135 -8.93 5.58 2.35
CA ASN A 135 -8.72 6.53 1.27
C ASN A 135 -7.63 6.02 0.35
N GLY A 136 -7.79 6.23 -0.94
CA GLY A 136 -6.76 6.00 -1.94
C GLY A 136 -6.71 7.16 -2.90
N ASP A 137 -5.56 7.41 -3.48
CA ASP A 137 -5.44 8.39 -4.55
C ASP A 137 -4.47 7.91 -5.64
N THR A 138 -4.62 8.47 -6.83
CA THR A 138 -3.75 8.13 -7.95
C THR A 138 -3.78 9.20 -9.03
N ALA A 139 -2.74 9.24 -9.86
CA ALA A 139 -2.78 10.02 -11.09
C ALA A 139 -3.84 9.48 -12.06
N GLU A 140 -4.58 10.34 -12.74
CA GLU A 140 -5.63 9.94 -13.70
C GLU A 140 -5.11 8.98 -14.77
N GLY A 141 -3.87 9.17 -15.21
CA GLY A 141 -3.21 8.29 -16.20
C GLY A 141 -2.85 6.90 -15.69
N ASN A 142 -2.84 6.67 -14.36
CA ASN A 142 -2.53 5.38 -13.77
C ASN A 142 -3.74 4.43 -13.79
N THR A 143 -4.08 3.94 -14.97
CA THR A 143 -5.22 3.04 -15.19
C THR A 143 -5.11 1.76 -14.36
N ALA A 144 -3.89 1.28 -14.08
CA ALA A 144 -3.67 0.08 -13.29
C ALA A 144 -4.15 0.28 -11.84
N SER A 145 -3.70 1.34 -11.17
CA SER A 145 -4.10 1.64 -9.78
C SER A 145 -5.60 1.91 -9.67
N ARG A 146 -6.19 2.63 -10.63
CA ARG A 146 -7.65 2.85 -10.69
C ARG A 146 -8.42 1.54 -10.69
N LYS A 147 -8.10 0.64 -11.63
CA LYS A 147 -8.76 -0.68 -11.73
C LYS A 147 -8.56 -1.55 -10.49
N ILE A 148 -7.40 -1.46 -9.84
CA ILE A 148 -7.12 -2.17 -8.60
C ILE A 148 -8.05 -1.67 -7.49
N MET A 149 -8.13 -0.37 -7.25
CA MET A 149 -9.00 0.20 -6.22
C MET A 149 -10.47 -0.11 -6.49
N GLU A 150 -10.95 0.07 -7.73
CA GLU A 150 -12.32 -0.24 -8.13
C GLU A 150 -12.67 -1.73 -7.88
N ARG A 151 -11.76 -2.66 -8.17
CA ARG A 151 -11.94 -4.09 -7.89
C ARG A 151 -12.01 -4.41 -6.39
N CYS A 152 -11.31 -3.64 -5.57
CA CYS A 152 -11.32 -3.79 -4.12
C CYS A 152 -12.49 -3.02 -3.46
N GLY A 153 -13.43 -2.49 -4.25
CA GLY A 153 -14.65 -1.85 -3.77
C GLY A 153 -14.51 -0.36 -3.48
N PHE A 154 -13.39 0.27 -3.83
CA PHE A 154 -13.26 1.72 -3.69
C PHE A 154 -14.10 2.45 -4.74
N GLU A 155 -14.75 3.54 -4.33
CA GLU A 155 -15.53 4.42 -5.17
C GLU A 155 -14.75 5.69 -5.50
N LEU A 156 -14.87 6.18 -6.74
CA LEU A 156 -14.32 7.47 -7.15
C LEU A 156 -15.14 8.60 -6.52
N GLU A 157 -14.54 9.39 -5.65
CA GLU A 157 -15.18 10.48 -4.92
C GLU A 157 -14.86 11.87 -5.47
N GLY A 158 -13.77 12.00 -6.24
CA GLY A 158 -13.40 13.30 -6.75
C GLY A 158 -12.19 13.31 -7.67
N ARG A 159 -12.01 14.47 -8.32
CA ARG A 159 -10.88 14.77 -9.21
C ARG A 159 -10.36 16.16 -8.89
N ARG A 160 -9.07 16.28 -8.62
CA ARG A 160 -8.36 17.54 -8.49
C ARG A 160 -7.55 17.81 -9.76
N ARG A 161 -7.93 18.84 -10.52
CA ARG A 161 -7.28 19.12 -11.80
C ARG A 161 -5.88 19.69 -11.59
N LYS A 162 -4.88 19.13 -12.33
CA LYS A 162 -3.47 19.58 -12.33
C LYS A 162 -2.88 19.68 -10.91
N TYR A 163 -3.27 18.76 -10.04
CA TYR A 163 -2.91 18.81 -8.62
C TYR A 163 -1.46 18.38 -8.37
N TRP A 164 -0.96 17.40 -9.12
CA TRP A 164 0.41 16.96 -9.03
C TRP A 164 1.24 17.52 -10.17
N TYR A 165 2.40 18.09 -9.84
CA TYR A 165 3.43 18.45 -10.82
C TYR A 165 4.59 17.48 -10.65
N SER A 166 4.84 16.64 -11.63
CA SER A 166 5.97 15.71 -11.62
C SER A 166 6.51 15.53 -13.04
N ARG A 167 7.82 15.36 -13.16
CA ARG A 167 8.52 15.12 -14.44
C ARG A 167 8.22 16.15 -15.54
N GLY A 168 8.04 17.42 -15.14
CA GLY A 168 7.78 18.51 -16.10
C GLY A 168 6.32 18.61 -16.56
N ASP A 169 5.40 17.80 -16.04
CA ASP A 169 3.98 17.81 -16.43
C ASP A 169 3.04 17.86 -15.21
N CYS A 170 1.84 18.37 -15.46
CA CYS A 170 0.76 18.43 -14.46
C CYS A 170 -0.19 17.28 -14.66
N HIS A 171 -0.47 16.54 -13.58
CA HIS A 171 -1.40 15.43 -13.58
C HIS A 171 -2.59 15.71 -12.68
N ASP A 172 -3.75 15.25 -13.12
CA ASP A 172 -4.94 15.24 -12.27
C ASP A 172 -4.84 14.13 -11.24
N GLN A 173 -5.24 14.43 -10.01
CA GLN A 173 -5.37 13.45 -8.93
C GLN A 173 -6.80 12.96 -8.86
N LEU A 174 -6.99 11.66 -8.86
CA LEU A 174 -8.27 11.00 -8.56
C LEU A 174 -8.28 10.56 -7.10
N LEU A 175 -9.37 10.84 -6.42
CA LEU A 175 -9.61 10.50 -5.02
C LEU A 175 -10.61 9.34 -4.94
N TYR A 176 -10.25 8.31 -4.20
CA TYR A 176 -11.05 7.12 -3.97
C TYR A 176 -11.31 6.92 -2.50
N GLY A 177 -12.49 6.42 -2.15
CA GLY A 177 -12.87 6.08 -0.78
C GLY A 177 -13.52 4.70 -0.70
N LEU A 178 -13.33 4.04 0.45
CA LEU A 178 -14.02 2.80 0.80
C LEU A 178 -14.46 2.88 2.26
N LEU A 179 -15.78 2.85 2.49
CA LEU A 179 -16.35 2.79 3.83
C LEU A 179 -16.48 1.34 4.29
N LYS A 180 -16.17 1.07 5.56
CA LYS A 180 -16.30 -0.28 6.14
C LYS A 180 -17.71 -0.85 5.99
N GLU A 181 -18.72 -0.02 6.17
CA GLU A 181 -20.13 -0.39 6.04
C GLU A 181 -20.58 -0.67 4.60
N SER A 182 -19.84 -0.13 3.60
CA SER A 182 -20.12 -0.34 2.18
C SER A 182 -19.41 -1.55 1.58
N VAL A 183 -18.52 -2.20 2.35
CA VAL A 183 -17.81 -3.38 1.85
C VAL A 183 -18.77 -4.53 1.66
N ASP A 184 -18.78 -5.11 0.46
CA ASP A 184 -19.57 -6.31 0.20
C ASP A 184 -19.21 -7.45 1.17
N SER A 185 -20.20 -8.02 1.82
CA SER A 185 -19.99 -9.00 2.89
C SER A 185 -19.39 -10.31 2.39
N SER A 186 -19.69 -10.72 1.15
CA SER A 186 -19.11 -11.91 0.53
C SER A 186 -17.63 -11.67 0.18
N PHE A 187 -17.32 -10.52 -0.41
CA PHE A 187 -15.94 -10.09 -0.68
C PHE A 187 -15.10 -10.07 0.60
N PHE A 188 -15.60 -9.44 1.67
CA PHE A 188 -14.85 -9.40 2.93
C PHE A 188 -14.71 -10.78 3.60
N SER A 189 -15.70 -11.64 3.47
CA SER A 189 -15.61 -13.03 3.92
C SER A 189 -14.52 -13.80 3.18
N ASP A 190 -14.39 -13.60 1.86
CA ASP A 190 -13.36 -14.23 1.06
C ASP A 190 -11.95 -13.67 1.38
N LEU A 191 -11.83 -12.37 1.66
CA LEU A 191 -10.59 -11.80 2.18
C LEU A 191 -10.16 -12.44 3.49
N LYS A 192 -11.09 -12.64 4.44
CA LYS A 192 -10.79 -13.34 5.71
C LYS A 192 -10.28 -14.75 5.47
N LYS A 193 -10.97 -15.53 4.64
CA LYS A 193 -10.53 -16.91 4.31
C LYS A 193 -9.14 -16.94 3.65
N LYS A 194 -8.82 -15.90 2.85
CA LYS A 194 -7.53 -15.82 2.16
C LYS A 194 -6.40 -15.47 3.13
N TRP A 195 -6.63 -14.57 4.09
CA TRP A 195 -5.57 -13.96 4.89
C TRP A 195 -5.49 -14.45 6.34
N ASP A 196 -6.54 -15.09 6.89
CA ASP A 196 -6.52 -15.74 8.22
C ASP A 196 -5.69 -17.03 8.21
#